data_a416ceab173fd33337c7ce9b369406f5
#
_entry.id   a416ceab173fd33337c7ce9b369406f5
#
_cell.length_a   1.000
_cell.length_b   1.000
_cell.length_c   1.000
_cell.angle_alpha   90.00
_cell.angle_beta   90.00
_cell.angle_gamma   90.00
#
_symmetry.space_group_name_H-M   'P 1'
#
loop_
_entity.id
_entity.type
_entity.pdbx_description
1 polymer ?
#
loop_
_entity_poly.entity_id
_entity_poly.type
_entity_poly.pdbx_seq_one_letter_code
_entity_poly.pdbx_strand_id
1 'polypeptide(L)'
;GFYGWLDDMRQTEMLWKKKSVQANCSFLYGQIYSREYRYLIDGYAARLKSSRDYTKWYDKATKELLCRNFNTLRDEAVLRLTFEGFRIDEVLSVTLDSYDAIEQLVQPTRSKGRANARNGENKLRLVALPKKTCEVIDKYIQTERADAESESGKLSQYLFINLNSGKRQGLPMSYHNYLKILKRCATRAGLDAAKIRTHNGRSTKVMEFLEHQSLHPEDNITDGIIMESFGWRSFSSIDHYRNHNNPIIAKSVMEKLHRGGEENE
;
A
#
# COMPACT_ATOMS: atom_id res chain seq x y z
N GLY A 1 -18.00 24.63 27.52
CA GLY A 1 -17.83 25.07 26.13
C GLY A 1 -17.57 23.91 25.20
N PHE A 2 -17.47 24.17 23.87
CA PHE A 2 -17.30 23.13 22.83
C PHE A 2 -16.09 22.21 23.06
N TYR A 3 -15.00 22.75 23.52
CA TYR A 3 -13.81 21.94 23.83
C TYR A 3 -14.03 21.00 25.02
N GLY A 4 -14.79 21.44 26.05
CA GLY A 4 -15.20 20.56 27.15
C GLY A 4 -16.07 19.40 26.65
N TRP A 5 -17.02 19.69 25.76
CA TRP A 5 -17.85 18.66 25.12
C TRP A 5 -17.04 17.70 24.25
N LEU A 6 -16.02 18.20 23.52
CA LEU A 6 -15.10 17.34 22.77
C LEU A 6 -14.25 16.43 23.67
N ASP A 7 -13.83 16.93 24.83
CA ASP A 7 -13.08 16.15 25.82
C ASP A 7 -13.95 15.10 26.49
N ASP A 8 -15.21 15.42 26.80
CA ASP A 8 -16.20 14.45 27.31
C ASP A 8 -16.48 13.35 26.27
N MET A 9 -16.61 13.73 25.00
CA MET A 9 -16.77 12.76 23.90
C MET A 9 -15.53 11.89 23.68
N ARG A 10 -14.34 12.41 23.99
CA ARG A 10 -13.07 11.65 23.95
C ARG A 10 -13.00 10.60 25.05
N GLN A 11 -13.49 10.88 26.25
CA GLN A 11 -13.53 9.94 27.37
C GLN A 11 -14.50 8.77 27.11
N THR A 12 -15.55 8.99 26.35
CA THR A 12 -16.47 7.95 25.90
C THR A 12 -15.95 7.24 24.63
N GLU A 13 -14.73 6.79 24.63
CA GLU A 13 -13.92 6.09 23.58
C GLU A 13 -14.63 5.63 22.29
N MET A 14 -15.94 5.42 22.30
CA MET A 14 -16.73 4.85 21.21
C MET A 14 -17.09 5.82 20.09
N LEU A 15 -17.31 7.09 20.37
CA LEU A 15 -17.81 8.05 19.38
C LEU A 15 -16.69 8.69 18.57
N TRP A 16 -15.55 8.95 19.19
CA TRP A 16 -14.43 9.64 18.55
C TRP A 16 -13.68 8.78 17.51
N LYS A 17 -13.78 7.47 17.59
CA LYS A 17 -13.18 6.53 16.61
C LYS A 17 -13.90 6.53 15.26
N LYS A 18 -15.08 7.11 15.13
CA LYS A 18 -15.83 7.16 13.86
C LYS A 18 -15.47 8.43 13.08
N LYS A 19 -14.82 8.27 11.91
CA LYS A 19 -14.55 9.37 10.96
C LYS A 19 -15.80 10.21 10.64
N SER A 20 -16.98 9.61 10.68
CA SER A 20 -18.26 10.29 10.46
C SER A 20 -18.59 11.32 11.53
N VAL A 21 -18.24 11.08 12.79
CA VAL A 21 -18.47 12.05 13.88
C VAL A 21 -17.53 13.24 13.74
N GLN A 22 -16.25 13.00 13.42
CA GLN A 22 -15.30 14.09 13.13
C GLN A 22 -15.75 14.95 11.95
N ALA A 23 -16.22 14.33 10.86
CA ALA A 23 -16.70 15.03 9.69
C ALA A 23 -17.95 15.87 10.00
N ASN A 24 -18.90 15.34 10.77
CA ASN A 24 -20.12 16.04 11.15
C ASN A 24 -19.84 17.18 12.13
N CYS A 25 -18.94 17.00 13.09
CA CYS A 25 -18.52 18.08 13.98
C CYS A 25 -17.84 19.21 13.20
N SER A 26 -16.94 18.89 12.28
CA SER A 26 -16.27 19.88 11.42
C SER A 26 -17.27 20.58 10.48
N PHE A 27 -18.27 19.88 9.97
CA PHE A 27 -19.32 20.42 9.11
C PHE A 27 -20.24 21.38 9.89
N LEU A 28 -20.76 20.96 11.04
CA LEU A 28 -21.64 21.81 11.89
C LEU A 28 -20.93 23.08 12.33
N TYR A 29 -19.67 23.00 12.72
CA TYR A 29 -18.88 24.16 13.08
C TYR A 29 -18.58 25.09 11.90
N GLY A 30 -18.32 24.54 10.73
CA GLY A 30 -18.14 25.32 9.51
C GLY A 30 -19.40 26.06 9.06
N GLN A 31 -20.60 25.61 9.48
CA GLN A 31 -21.89 26.28 9.22
C GLN A 31 -22.22 27.33 10.27
N ILE A 32 -21.80 27.15 11.53
CA ILE A 32 -22.22 27.99 12.67
C ILE A 32 -21.21 29.09 12.97
N TYR A 33 -19.93 28.88 12.69
CA TYR A 33 -18.86 29.81 13.06
C TYR A 33 -17.96 30.19 11.88
N SER A 34 -17.32 31.35 12.00
CA SER A 34 -16.42 31.91 10.98
C SER A 34 -15.22 30.99 10.64
N ARG A 35 -14.52 31.32 9.55
CA ARG A 35 -13.33 30.58 9.08
C ARG A 35 -12.27 30.34 10.17
N GLU A 36 -12.14 31.24 11.13
CA GLU A 36 -11.18 31.17 12.23
C GLU A 36 -11.46 30.02 13.20
N TYR A 37 -12.73 29.80 13.54
CA TYR A 37 -13.10 28.66 14.40
C TYR A 37 -12.90 27.31 13.72
N ARG A 38 -13.11 27.26 12.41
CA ARG A 38 -12.84 26.05 11.63
C ARG A 38 -11.36 25.64 11.68
N TYR A 39 -10.45 26.61 11.57
CA TYR A 39 -9.02 26.37 11.71
C TYR A 39 -8.64 25.81 13.09
N LEU A 40 -9.20 26.35 14.16
CA LEU A 40 -8.98 25.88 15.51
C LEU A 40 -9.49 24.44 15.72
N ILE A 41 -10.64 24.09 15.15
CA ILE A 41 -11.22 22.75 15.25
C ILE A 41 -10.41 21.74 14.45
N ASP A 42 -10.01 22.06 13.23
CA ASP A 42 -9.17 21.18 12.40
C ASP A 42 -7.81 20.93 13.08
N GLY A 43 -7.24 21.96 13.70
CA GLY A 43 -6.02 21.83 14.49
C GLY A 43 -6.18 21.00 15.76
N TYR A 44 -7.33 21.08 16.43
CA TYR A 44 -7.65 20.28 17.61
C TYR A 44 -7.92 18.81 17.23
N ALA A 45 -8.75 18.58 16.21
CA ALA A 45 -9.04 17.23 15.69
C ALA A 45 -7.79 16.52 15.17
N ALA A 46 -6.85 17.26 14.56
CA ALA A 46 -5.57 16.70 14.12
C ALA A 46 -4.70 16.23 15.30
N ARG A 47 -4.72 16.95 16.43
CA ARG A 47 -3.98 16.57 17.66
C ARG A 47 -4.58 15.35 18.36
N LEU A 48 -5.87 15.09 18.19
CA LEU A 48 -6.57 13.94 18.78
C LEU A 48 -6.41 12.66 17.96
N LYS A 49 -5.76 12.71 16.79
CA LYS A 49 -5.42 11.49 16.06
C LYS A 49 -4.44 10.69 16.90
N SER A 50 -4.96 9.70 17.64
CA SER A 50 -4.10 8.72 18.28
C SER A 50 -3.18 8.11 17.23
N SER A 51 -1.89 8.12 17.47
CA SER A 51 -0.94 7.34 16.68
C SER A 51 -1.33 5.88 16.86
N ARG A 52 -2.01 5.30 15.86
CA ARG A 52 -2.27 3.86 15.89
C ARG A 52 -0.94 3.18 15.69
N ASP A 53 -0.56 2.37 16.65
CA ASP A 53 0.57 1.47 16.48
C ASP A 53 0.18 0.43 15.41
N TYR A 54 0.78 0.53 14.24
CA TYR A 54 0.64 -0.45 13.15
C TYR A 54 1.96 -0.56 12.41
N THR A 55 2.20 -1.72 11.85
CA THR A 55 3.35 -1.94 10.99
C THR A 55 3.26 -1.01 9.78
N LYS A 56 4.29 -0.22 9.54
CA LYS A 56 4.34 0.72 8.40
C LYS A 56 4.84 0.06 7.14
N TRP A 57 5.82 -0.84 7.27
CA TRP A 57 6.40 -1.67 6.21
C TRP A 57 6.74 -3.05 6.77
N TYR A 58 7.03 -3.99 5.90
CA TYR A 58 7.45 -5.33 6.29
C TYR A 58 8.97 -5.46 6.19
N ASP A 59 9.58 -6.18 7.12
CA ASP A 59 10.92 -6.71 6.96
C ASP A 59 10.92 -7.88 5.96
N LYS A 60 12.11 -8.32 5.56
CA LYS A 60 12.28 -9.40 4.58
C LYS A 60 11.63 -10.72 5.05
N ALA A 61 11.76 -11.05 6.32
CA ALA A 61 11.20 -12.27 6.90
C ALA A 61 9.66 -12.25 6.85
N THR A 62 9.03 -11.14 7.26
CA THR A 62 7.58 -10.93 7.20
C THR A 62 7.06 -10.99 5.77
N LYS A 63 7.78 -10.37 4.81
CA LYS A 63 7.45 -10.39 3.38
C LYS A 63 7.40 -11.82 2.85
N GLU A 64 8.44 -12.63 3.12
CA GLU A 64 8.50 -14.02 2.71
C GLU A 64 7.44 -14.88 3.40
N LEU A 65 7.24 -14.68 4.69
CA LEU A 65 6.25 -15.40 5.48
C LEU A 65 4.83 -15.17 4.96
N LEU A 66 4.46 -13.94 4.64
CA LEU A 66 3.17 -13.62 4.03
C LEU A 66 3.01 -14.32 2.67
N CYS A 67 4.02 -14.26 1.78
CA CYS A 67 3.95 -14.90 0.47
C CYS A 67 3.73 -16.42 0.57
N ARG A 68 4.34 -17.09 1.54
CA ARG A 68 4.19 -18.55 1.74
C ARG A 68 2.85 -18.97 2.36
N ASN A 69 2.12 -18.05 2.98
CA ASN A 69 0.90 -18.34 3.72
C ASN A 69 -0.40 -17.95 2.99
N PHE A 70 -0.34 -17.61 1.71
CA PHE A 70 -1.55 -17.48 0.89
C PHE A 70 -2.06 -18.86 0.45
N ASN A 71 -3.38 -18.99 0.35
CA ASN A 71 -4.02 -20.23 -0.09
C ASN A 71 -4.17 -20.30 -1.61
N THR A 72 -4.05 -19.17 -2.30
CA THR A 72 -4.25 -19.05 -3.74
C THR A 72 -3.13 -18.25 -4.36
N LEU A 73 -2.78 -18.61 -5.60
CA LEU A 73 -1.80 -17.87 -6.42
C LEU A 73 -2.27 -16.44 -6.70
N ARG A 74 -3.59 -16.25 -6.88
CA ARG A 74 -4.18 -14.92 -7.02
C ARG A 74 -3.80 -14.00 -5.87
N ASP A 75 -3.98 -14.46 -4.64
CA ASP A 75 -3.81 -13.64 -3.44
C ASP A 75 -2.32 -13.30 -3.22
N GLU A 76 -1.44 -14.26 -3.52
CA GLU A 76 0.01 -14.07 -3.53
C GLU A 76 0.41 -13.06 -4.62
N ALA A 77 -0.10 -13.19 -5.84
CA ALA A 77 0.20 -12.28 -6.95
C ALA A 77 -0.20 -10.83 -6.63
N VAL A 78 -1.39 -10.62 -6.04
CA VAL A 78 -1.83 -9.29 -5.60
C VAL A 78 -0.85 -8.70 -4.57
N LEU A 79 -0.39 -9.49 -3.58
CA LEU A 79 0.57 -9.00 -2.59
C LEU A 79 1.91 -8.67 -3.24
N ARG A 80 2.42 -9.54 -4.12
CA ARG A 80 3.68 -9.31 -4.84
C ARG A 80 3.66 -8.00 -5.63
N LEU A 81 2.55 -7.68 -6.32
CA LEU A 81 2.43 -6.39 -7.01
C LEU A 81 2.48 -5.20 -6.05
N THR A 82 1.95 -5.33 -4.83
CA THR A 82 2.13 -4.25 -3.83
C THR A 82 3.59 -4.07 -3.44
N PHE A 83 4.41 -5.14 -3.44
CA PHE A 83 5.85 -5.07 -3.22
C PHE A 83 6.62 -4.45 -4.37
N GLU A 84 6.02 -4.33 -5.55
CA GLU A 84 6.57 -3.54 -6.67
C GLU A 84 6.10 -2.08 -6.63
N GLY A 85 5.56 -1.66 -5.50
CA GLY A 85 5.21 -0.28 -5.22
C GLY A 85 3.83 0.16 -5.69
N PHE A 86 2.96 -0.76 -6.14
CA PHE A 86 1.59 -0.42 -6.49
C PHE A 86 0.71 -0.17 -5.27
N ARG A 87 -0.25 0.76 -5.41
CA ARG A 87 -1.38 0.84 -4.47
C ARG A 87 -2.34 -0.30 -4.75
N ILE A 88 -3.04 -0.78 -3.73
CA ILE A 88 -3.98 -1.88 -3.92
C ILE A 88 -5.05 -1.58 -4.97
N ASP A 89 -5.56 -0.35 -5.05
CA ASP A 89 -6.52 0.04 -6.09
C ASP A 89 -5.90 0.04 -7.49
N GLU A 90 -4.60 0.31 -7.61
CA GLU A 90 -3.84 0.19 -8.86
C GLU A 90 -3.74 -1.29 -9.24
N VAL A 91 -3.36 -2.17 -8.30
CA VAL A 91 -3.27 -3.63 -8.52
C VAL A 91 -4.61 -4.20 -8.99
N LEU A 92 -5.69 -3.87 -8.29
CA LEU A 92 -7.03 -4.38 -8.62
C LEU A 92 -7.61 -3.78 -9.91
N SER A 93 -6.98 -2.77 -10.48
CA SER A 93 -7.35 -2.18 -11.78
C SER A 93 -6.57 -2.75 -12.96
N VAL A 94 -5.56 -3.60 -12.72
CA VAL A 94 -4.80 -4.26 -13.79
C VAL A 94 -5.74 -5.13 -14.62
N THR A 95 -5.63 -5.00 -15.94
CA THR A 95 -6.36 -5.84 -16.92
C THR A 95 -5.41 -6.86 -17.54
N LEU A 96 -5.95 -7.86 -18.20
CA LEU A 96 -5.13 -8.84 -18.94
C LEU A 96 -4.25 -8.15 -19.99
N ASP A 97 -4.80 -7.19 -20.73
CA ASP A 97 -4.09 -6.45 -21.78
C ASP A 97 -3.01 -5.49 -21.22
N SER A 98 -3.06 -5.19 -19.94
CA SER A 98 -2.09 -4.31 -19.28
C SER A 98 -0.98 -5.05 -18.54
N TYR A 99 -0.93 -6.37 -18.66
CA TYR A 99 0.14 -7.25 -18.20
C TYR A 99 0.82 -7.91 -19.38
N ASP A 100 2.11 -7.68 -19.56
CA ASP A 100 2.96 -8.31 -20.53
C ASP A 100 3.88 -9.33 -19.88
N ALA A 101 3.58 -10.62 -20.09
CA ALA A 101 4.36 -11.72 -19.53
C ALA A 101 5.74 -11.86 -20.18
N ILE A 102 5.89 -11.49 -21.45
CA ILE A 102 7.14 -11.63 -22.21
C ILE A 102 8.12 -10.55 -21.77
N GLU A 103 7.69 -9.31 -21.80
CA GLU A 103 8.51 -8.15 -21.39
C GLU A 103 8.56 -8.00 -19.86
N GLN A 104 7.79 -8.79 -19.11
CA GLN A 104 7.67 -8.72 -17.66
C GLN A 104 7.25 -7.33 -17.17
N LEU A 105 6.29 -6.74 -17.85
CA LEU A 105 5.82 -5.39 -17.59
C LEU A 105 4.35 -5.39 -17.14
N VAL A 106 3.99 -4.44 -16.30
CA VAL A 106 2.61 -4.20 -15.92
C VAL A 106 2.31 -2.70 -15.85
N GLN A 107 1.12 -2.32 -16.32
CA GLN A 107 0.62 -0.96 -16.26
C GLN A 107 -0.78 -0.94 -15.64
N PRO A 108 -1.02 -0.29 -14.48
CA PRO A 108 -2.36 -0.20 -13.93
C PRO A 108 -3.23 0.72 -14.79
N THR A 109 -4.52 0.43 -14.90
CA THR A 109 -5.45 1.25 -15.68
C THR A 109 -5.95 2.48 -14.92
N ARG A 110 -5.77 2.52 -13.61
CA ARG A 110 -6.17 3.64 -12.74
C ARG A 110 -5.10 3.96 -11.70
N SER A 111 -4.95 5.26 -11.38
CA SER A 111 -4.13 5.71 -10.26
C SER A 111 -4.81 6.87 -9.53
N LYS A 112 -4.85 6.82 -8.19
CA LYS A 112 -5.46 7.87 -7.36
C LYS A 112 -4.72 9.20 -7.55
N GLY A 113 -5.47 10.28 -7.80
CA GLY A 113 -4.92 11.63 -7.90
C GLY A 113 -4.50 12.05 -9.32
N ARG A 114 -4.56 11.16 -10.31
CA ARG A 114 -4.28 11.50 -11.73
C ARG A 114 -5.52 11.90 -12.54
N ALA A 115 -6.72 11.52 -12.07
CA ALA A 115 -7.98 11.89 -12.74
C ALA A 115 -8.23 13.42 -12.84
N ASN A 116 -7.49 14.25 -12.07
CA ASN A 116 -7.61 15.71 -12.05
C ASN A 116 -6.37 16.41 -12.64
N ALA A 117 -5.54 15.74 -13.41
CA ALA A 117 -4.45 16.40 -14.14
C ALA A 117 -5.05 17.31 -15.20
N ARG A 118 -4.92 18.64 -15.02
CA ARG A 118 -5.47 19.68 -15.91
C ARG A 118 -4.95 19.63 -17.36
N ASN A 119 -3.95 18.81 -17.65
CA ASN A 119 -3.27 18.74 -18.94
C ASN A 119 -3.44 17.39 -19.67
N GLY A 120 -4.46 16.58 -19.35
CA GLY A 120 -4.81 15.40 -20.19
C GLY A 120 -3.80 14.24 -20.23
N GLU A 121 -2.59 14.41 -19.72
CA GLU A 121 -1.57 13.37 -19.70
C GLU A 121 -1.67 12.52 -18.42
N ASN A 122 -2.60 11.58 -18.42
CA ASN A 122 -2.60 10.48 -17.45
C ASN A 122 -1.50 9.46 -17.79
N LYS A 123 -0.23 9.86 -17.65
CA LYS A 123 0.88 8.94 -17.82
C LYS A 123 0.85 7.93 -16.64
N LEU A 124 0.21 6.80 -16.89
CA LEU A 124 0.24 5.66 -15.97
C LEU A 124 1.64 5.09 -15.99
N ARG A 125 2.17 4.74 -14.82
CA ARG A 125 3.53 4.20 -14.76
C ARG A 125 3.55 2.75 -15.25
N LEU A 126 4.53 2.47 -16.10
CA LEU A 126 4.91 1.12 -16.50
C LEU A 126 5.96 0.60 -15.48
N VAL A 127 5.77 -0.60 -14.97
CA VAL A 127 6.65 -1.19 -13.97
C VAL A 127 7.13 -2.55 -14.42
N ALA A 128 8.44 -2.73 -14.39
CA ALA A 128 9.06 -4.04 -14.61
C ALA A 128 8.88 -4.92 -13.38
N LEU A 129 8.52 -6.17 -13.61
CA LEU A 129 8.24 -7.15 -12.56
C LEU A 129 9.39 -8.14 -12.43
N PRO A 130 9.72 -8.57 -11.19
CA PRO A 130 10.63 -9.71 -10.98
C PRO A 130 10.05 -10.98 -11.62
N LYS A 131 10.91 -11.79 -12.21
CA LYS A 131 10.56 -13.08 -12.83
C LYS A 131 9.62 -13.92 -11.95
N LYS A 132 9.92 -14.02 -10.66
CA LYS A 132 9.11 -14.76 -9.69
C LYS A 132 7.67 -14.22 -9.58
N THR A 133 7.47 -12.94 -9.70
CA THR A 133 6.14 -12.32 -9.68
C THR A 133 5.37 -12.69 -10.94
N CYS A 134 6.01 -12.65 -12.11
CA CYS A 134 5.41 -13.08 -13.37
C CYS A 134 5.03 -14.56 -13.34
N GLU A 135 5.92 -15.44 -12.89
CA GLU A 135 5.64 -16.88 -12.76
C GLU A 135 4.38 -17.17 -11.92
N VAL A 136 4.19 -16.43 -10.83
CA VAL A 136 2.99 -16.57 -9.99
C VAL A 136 1.73 -16.05 -10.70
N ILE A 137 1.83 -14.93 -11.40
CA ILE A 137 0.72 -14.36 -12.18
C ILE A 137 0.34 -15.30 -13.32
N ASP A 138 1.30 -15.79 -14.11
CA ASP A 138 1.06 -16.65 -15.24
C ASP A 138 0.41 -17.98 -14.81
N LYS A 139 0.93 -18.57 -13.74
CA LYS A 139 0.33 -19.77 -13.17
C LYS A 139 -1.09 -19.53 -12.68
N TYR A 140 -1.35 -18.39 -12.02
CA TYR A 140 -2.70 -18.01 -11.61
C TYR A 140 -3.64 -17.90 -12.82
N ILE A 141 -3.21 -17.24 -13.91
CA ILE A 141 -4.00 -17.08 -15.13
C ILE A 141 -4.36 -18.43 -15.74
N GLN A 142 -3.37 -19.32 -15.81
CA GLN A 142 -3.51 -20.63 -16.47
C GLN A 142 -4.31 -21.64 -15.64
N THR A 143 -4.44 -21.46 -14.34
CA THR A 143 -5.09 -22.41 -13.44
C THR A 143 -6.32 -21.78 -12.76
N GLU A 144 -6.14 -21.21 -11.58
CA GLU A 144 -7.23 -20.73 -10.71
C GLU A 144 -8.20 -19.77 -11.41
N ARG A 145 -7.66 -18.89 -12.28
CA ARG A 145 -8.48 -17.93 -13.03
C ARG A 145 -9.28 -18.63 -14.13
N ALA A 146 -8.63 -19.49 -14.90
CA ALA A 146 -9.28 -20.25 -15.96
C ALA A 146 -10.41 -21.13 -15.41
N ASP A 147 -10.19 -21.81 -14.28
CA ASP A 147 -11.18 -22.62 -13.61
C ASP A 147 -12.38 -21.78 -13.16
N ALA A 148 -12.14 -20.64 -12.52
CA ALA A 148 -13.21 -19.77 -12.04
C ALA A 148 -14.04 -19.14 -13.18
N GLU A 149 -13.43 -18.82 -14.33
CA GLU A 149 -14.14 -18.35 -15.54
C GLU A 149 -14.96 -19.46 -16.17
N SER A 150 -14.40 -20.67 -16.29
CA SER A 150 -15.09 -21.85 -16.81
C SER A 150 -16.30 -22.21 -15.97
N GLU A 151 -16.15 -22.27 -14.64
CA GLU A 151 -17.23 -22.63 -13.72
C GLU A 151 -18.33 -21.57 -13.66
N SER A 152 -17.97 -20.28 -13.71
CA SER A 152 -18.94 -19.19 -13.61
C SER A 152 -19.59 -18.81 -14.95
N GLY A 153 -18.98 -19.17 -16.07
CA GLY A 153 -19.35 -18.71 -17.41
C GLY A 153 -19.14 -17.21 -17.64
N LYS A 154 -18.34 -16.55 -16.79
CA LYS A 154 -18.11 -15.09 -16.84
C LYS A 154 -16.67 -14.82 -17.23
N LEU A 155 -16.49 -14.00 -18.26
CA LEU A 155 -15.21 -13.48 -18.67
C LEU A 155 -15.01 -12.06 -18.10
N SER A 156 -13.84 -11.80 -17.57
CA SER A 156 -13.47 -10.50 -17.04
C SER A 156 -12.22 -9.95 -17.73
N GLN A 157 -12.26 -8.67 -18.10
CA GLN A 157 -11.03 -7.99 -18.55
C GLN A 157 -10.01 -7.76 -17.44
N TYR A 158 -10.47 -7.73 -16.17
CA TYR A 158 -9.58 -7.51 -15.02
C TYR A 158 -8.75 -8.75 -14.72
N LEU A 159 -7.47 -8.54 -14.42
CA LEU A 159 -6.55 -9.63 -14.10
C LEU A 159 -7.00 -10.41 -12.86
N PHE A 160 -7.38 -9.72 -11.79
CA PHE A 160 -7.74 -10.35 -10.51
C PHE A 160 -9.25 -10.45 -10.31
N ILE A 161 -9.75 -11.70 -10.28
CA ILE A 161 -11.18 -12.03 -10.14
C ILE A 161 -11.47 -12.80 -8.86
N ASN A 162 -12.75 -12.88 -8.49
CA ASN A 162 -13.19 -13.72 -7.37
C ASN A 162 -13.20 -15.18 -7.79
N LEU A 163 -12.51 -16.03 -7.02
CA LEU A 163 -12.38 -17.47 -7.29
C LEU A 163 -13.48 -18.31 -6.63
N ASN A 164 -14.00 -17.85 -5.50
CA ASN A 164 -14.97 -18.66 -4.73
C ASN A 164 -16.28 -18.80 -5.48
N SER A 165 -16.81 -20.01 -5.52
CA SER A 165 -18.12 -20.33 -6.07
C SER A 165 -19.23 -19.44 -5.52
N GLY A 166 -20.19 -19.07 -6.39
CA GLY A 166 -21.33 -18.24 -6.07
C GLY A 166 -21.50 -17.05 -7.03
N LYS A 167 -22.47 -16.18 -6.72
CA LYS A 167 -22.87 -15.06 -7.61
C LYS A 167 -21.72 -14.13 -8.04
N ARG A 168 -20.64 -14.04 -7.25
CA ARG A 168 -19.50 -13.15 -7.52
C ARG A 168 -18.30 -13.83 -8.17
N GLN A 169 -18.33 -15.16 -8.36
CA GLN A 169 -17.27 -15.88 -9.07
C GLN A 169 -17.09 -15.30 -10.48
N GLY A 170 -15.85 -15.16 -10.94
CA GLY A 170 -15.51 -14.55 -12.23
C GLY A 170 -15.61 -13.02 -12.27
N LEU A 171 -16.24 -12.37 -11.28
CA LEU A 171 -16.27 -10.89 -11.22
C LEU A 171 -14.99 -10.30 -10.61
N PRO A 172 -14.66 -9.04 -10.92
CA PRO A 172 -13.47 -8.38 -10.39
C PRO A 172 -13.36 -8.44 -8.87
N MET A 173 -12.15 -8.64 -8.37
CA MET A 173 -11.86 -8.67 -6.95
C MET A 173 -12.02 -7.29 -6.31
N SER A 174 -12.65 -7.19 -5.16
CA SER A 174 -12.82 -5.93 -4.43
C SER A 174 -11.74 -5.72 -3.37
N TYR A 175 -11.45 -4.46 -3.06
CA TYR A 175 -10.56 -4.06 -1.95
C TYR A 175 -10.91 -4.74 -0.63
N HIS A 176 -12.20 -4.72 -0.26
CA HIS A 176 -12.65 -5.32 1.00
C HIS A 176 -12.43 -6.83 1.06
N ASN A 177 -12.61 -7.51 -0.07
CA ASN A 177 -12.34 -8.95 -0.16
C ASN A 177 -10.85 -9.21 0.07
N TYR A 178 -9.97 -8.51 -0.66
CA TYR A 178 -8.54 -8.67 -0.48
C TYR A 178 -8.06 -8.34 0.94
N LEU A 179 -8.56 -7.26 1.55
CA LEU A 179 -8.20 -6.90 2.93
C LEU A 179 -8.54 -8.03 3.92
N LYS A 180 -9.69 -8.68 3.76
CA LYS A 180 -10.06 -9.84 4.59
C LYS A 180 -9.11 -11.01 4.38
N ILE A 181 -8.76 -11.30 3.13
CA ILE A 181 -7.82 -12.36 2.76
C ILE A 181 -6.45 -12.10 3.34
N LEU A 182 -5.91 -10.90 3.17
CA LEU A 182 -4.61 -10.49 3.70
C LEU A 182 -4.55 -10.63 5.23
N LYS A 183 -5.60 -10.23 5.94
CA LYS A 183 -5.68 -10.40 7.40
C LYS A 183 -5.72 -11.87 7.82
N ARG A 184 -6.47 -12.72 7.12
CA ARG A 184 -6.49 -14.17 7.38
C ARG A 184 -5.13 -14.80 7.10
N CYS A 185 -4.45 -14.39 6.02
CA CYS A 185 -3.09 -14.80 5.71
C CYS A 185 -2.13 -14.43 6.87
N ALA A 186 -2.20 -13.20 7.34
CA ALA A 186 -1.39 -12.74 8.47
C ALA A 186 -1.62 -13.59 9.75
N THR A 187 -2.88 -13.88 10.07
CA THR A 187 -3.22 -14.75 11.22
C THR A 187 -2.63 -16.16 11.05
N ARG A 188 -2.72 -16.76 9.86
CA ARG A 188 -2.11 -18.07 9.59
C ARG A 188 -0.58 -18.04 9.71
N ALA A 189 0.01 -16.93 9.32
CA ALA A 189 1.45 -16.69 9.43
C ALA A 189 1.91 -16.37 10.88
N GLY A 190 1.02 -16.36 11.86
CA GLY A 190 1.34 -16.00 13.24
C GLY A 190 1.59 -14.51 13.46
N LEU A 191 1.19 -13.65 12.51
CA LEU A 191 1.38 -12.21 12.58
C LEU A 191 0.15 -11.51 13.18
N ASP A 192 0.38 -10.37 13.84
CA ASP A 192 -0.72 -9.53 14.33
C ASP A 192 -1.50 -8.90 13.16
N ALA A 193 -2.64 -9.51 12.82
CA ALA A 193 -3.49 -9.04 11.74
C ALA A 193 -4.02 -7.60 11.93
N ALA A 194 -4.02 -7.07 13.17
CA ALA A 194 -4.39 -5.69 13.43
C ALA A 194 -3.36 -4.70 12.88
N LYS A 195 -2.10 -5.10 12.83
CA LYS A 195 -0.97 -4.29 12.32
C LYS A 195 -0.81 -4.37 10.79
N ILE A 196 -1.42 -5.36 10.14
CA ILE A 196 -1.28 -5.58 8.69
C ILE A 196 -2.26 -4.73 7.89
N ARG A 197 -1.75 -4.03 6.87
CA ARG A 197 -2.49 -3.11 5.99
C ARG A 197 -2.12 -3.37 4.52
N THR A 198 -3.04 -3.09 3.62
CA THR A 198 -2.81 -3.24 2.17
C THR A 198 -1.74 -2.27 1.64
N HIS A 199 -1.48 -1.16 2.32
CA HIS A 199 -0.48 -0.17 1.93
C HIS A 199 0.95 -0.56 2.34
N ASN A 200 1.11 -1.51 3.25
CA ASN A 200 2.42 -1.87 3.79
C ASN A 200 3.37 -2.42 2.72
N GLY A 201 2.87 -3.18 1.75
CA GLY A 201 3.69 -3.69 0.64
C GLY A 201 4.36 -2.57 -0.15
N ARG A 202 3.58 -1.54 -0.53
CA ARG A 202 4.12 -0.35 -1.20
C ARG A 202 5.12 0.41 -0.31
N SER A 203 4.81 0.56 0.98
CA SER A 203 5.72 1.20 1.93
C SER A 203 7.03 0.43 2.06
N THR A 204 6.98 -0.90 2.02
CA THR A 204 8.17 -1.77 1.99
C THR A 204 9.06 -1.45 0.79
N LYS A 205 8.47 -1.34 -0.42
CA LYS A 205 9.24 -0.99 -1.62
C LYS A 205 9.90 0.39 -1.52
N VAL A 206 9.20 1.37 -0.94
CA VAL A 206 9.80 2.70 -0.69
C VAL A 206 11.03 2.60 0.20
N MET A 207 10.93 1.81 1.28
CA MET A 207 12.05 1.61 2.20
C MET A 207 13.22 0.90 1.50
N GLU A 208 12.96 -0.12 0.68
CA GLU A 208 13.97 -0.79 -0.14
C GLU A 208 14.70 0.19 -1.06
N PHE A 209 13.98 1.13 -1.71
CA PHE A 209 14.60 2.16 -2.55
C PHE A 209 15.46 3.14 -1.76
N LEU A 210 14.99 3.61 -0.60
CA LEU A 210 15.74 4.55 0.24
C LEU A 210 16.98 3.90 0.85
N GLU A 211 16.88 2.64 1.25
CA GLU A 211 18.02 1.86 1.73
C GLU A 211 19.05 1.66 0.61
N HIS A 212 18.59 1.26 -0.57
CA HIS A 212 19.46 1.08 -1.74
C HIS A 212 20.15 2.39 -2.13
N GLN A 213 19.42 3.52 -2.20
CA GLN A 213 19.96 4.84 -2.47
C GLN A 213 21.12 5.20 -1.50
N SER A 214 20.97 4.82 -0.22
CA SER A 214 21.97 5.15 0.80
C SER A 214 23.18 4.22 0.80
N LEU A 215 22.99 2.95 0.43
CA LEU A 215 24.03 1.92 0.45
C LEU A 215 24.79 1.79 -0.88
N HIS A 216 24.20 2.27 -1.96
CA HIS A 216 24.69 2.18 -3.34
C HIS A 216 24.60 3.54 -4.06
N PRO A 217 25.36 4.55 -3.60
CA PRO A 217 25.34 5.88 -4.23
C PRO A 217 25.81 5.84 -5.69
N GLU A 218 26.59 4.84 -6.07
CA GLU A 218 27.07 4.58 -7.44
C GLU A 218 25.94 4.37 -8.45
N ASP A 219 24.78 3.86 -8.01
CA ASP A 219 23.61 3.61 -8.87
C ASP A 219 22.83 4.90 -9.21
N ASN A 220 23.23 6.04 -8.63
CA ASN A 220 22.66 7.36 -8.91
C ASN A 220 21.13 7.45 -8.78
N ILE A 221 20.51 6.69 -7.87
CA ILE A 221 19.09 6.75 -7.60
C ILE A 221 18.76 8.06 -6.90
N THR A 222 18.20 9.02 -7.63
CA THR A 222 17.80 10.31 -7.08
C THR A 222 16.40 10.27 -6.48
N ASP A 223 16.07 11.26 -5.65
CA ASP A 223 14.72 11.46 -5.14
C ASP A 223 13.68 11.64 -6.25
N GLY A 224 14.09 12.27 -7.35
CA GLY A 224 13.27 12.42 -8.54
C GLY A 224 12.88 11.06 -9.14
N ILE A 225 13.83 10.13 -9.24
CA ILE A 225 13.58 8.75 -9.71
C ILE A 225 12.62 8.03 -8.76
N ILE A 226 12.83 8.15 -7.43
CA ILE A 226 11.93 7.56 -6.44
C ILE A 226 10.52 8.14 -6.58
N MET A 227 10.39 9.47 -6.68
CA MET A 227 9.09 10.14 -6.85
C MET A 227 8.36 9.65 -8.10
N GLU A 228 9.06 9.56 -9.23
CA GLU A 228 8.49 9.07 -10.48
C GLU A 228 8.07 7.61 -10.36
N SER A 229 8.93 6.75 -9.80
CA SER A 229 8.67 5.32 -9.57
C SER A 229 7.43 5.06 -8.73
N PHE A 230 7.10 5.97 -7.80
CA PHE A 230 5.91 5.86 -6.97
C PHE A 230 4.76 6.77 -7.41
N GLY A 231 4.92 7.58 -8.47
CA GLY A 231 3.92 8.53 -8.96
C GLY A 231 3.56 9.58 -7.89
N TRP A 232 4.54 10.06 -7.15
CA TRP A 232 4.37 11.15 -6.18
C TRP A 232 4.55 12.52 -6.84
N ARG A 233 3.89 13.54 -6.27
CA ARG A 233 3.95 14.93 -6.76
C ARG A 233 4.75 15.85 -5.84
N SER A 234 5.11 15.38 -4.64
CA SER A 234 5.78 16.19 -3.63
C SER A 234 6.87 15.38 -2.94
N PHE A 235 8.01 16.01 -2.70
CA PHE A 235 9.12 15.48 -1.91
C PHE A 235 8.71 15.17 -0.47
N SER A 236 7.72 15.87 0.09
CA SER A 236 7.19 15.57 1.43
C SER A 236 6.71 14.13 1.60
N SER A 237 6.38 13.45 0.50
CA SER A 237 6.05 12.02 0.52
C SER A 237 7.26 11.15 0.83
N ILE A 238 8.46 11.54 0.40
CA ILE A 238 9.72 10.85 0.69
C ILE A 238 10.16 11.14 2.12
N ASP A 239 10.08 12.41 2.56
CA ASP A 239 10.51 12.84 3.89
C ASP A 239 9.83 12.05 5.01
N HIS A 240 8.55 11.71 4.80
CA HIS A 240 7.82 10.87 5.74
C HIS A 240 8.50 9.52 5.98
N TYR A 241 9.07 8.90 4.95
CA TYR A 241 9.78 7.63 5.04
C TYR A 241 11.22 7.81 5.53
N ARG A 242 11.92 8.85 5.11
CA ARG A 242 13.29 9.15 5.57
C ARG A 242 13.38 9.33 7.06
N ASN A 243 12.51 10.14 7.64
CA ASN A 243 12.50 10.39 9.08
C ASN A 243 12.36 9.12 9.92
N HIS A 244 11.74 8.07 9.36
CA HIS A 244 11.64 6.76 10.00
C HIS A 244 12.81 5.82 9.68
N ASN A 245 13.51 6.06 8.57
CA ASN A 245 14.53 5.15 8.06
C ASN A 245 15.94 5.53 8.55
N ASN A 246 16.18 6.79 8.87
CA ASN A 246 17.51 7.27 9.27
C ASN A 246 18.20 6.41 10.34
N PRO A 247 17.53 5.93 11.42
CA PRO A 247 18.18 5.07 12.41
C PRO A 247 18.55 3.69 11.87
N ILE A 248 17.76 3.13 10.95
CA ILE A 248 18.00 1.80 10.35
C ILE A 248 19.18 1.89 9.38
N ILE A 249 19.19 2.92 8.54
CA ILE A 249 20.30 3.20 7.61
C ILE A 249 21.58 3.46 8.40
N ALA A 250 21.54 4.32 9.43
CA ALA A 250 22.71 4.61 10.25
C ALA A 250 23.28 3.34 10.87
N LYS A 251 22.45 2.45 11.41
CA LYS A 251 22.88 1.15 11.94
C LYS A 251 23.54 0.29 10.86
N SER A 252 22.92 0.16 9.69
CA SER A 252 23.45 -0.65 8.58
C SER A 252 24.80 -0.11 8.05
N VAL A 253 24.94 1.22 7.97
CA VAL A 253 26.21 1.87 7.58
C VAL A 253 27.30 1.62 8.63
N MET A 254 26.99 1.76 9.93
CA MET A 254 27.93 1.48 11.01
C MET A 254 28.38 0.02 11.03
N GLU A 255 27.47 -0.94 10.83
CA GLU A 255 27.83 -2.36 10.73
C GLU A 255 28.78 -2.65 9.55
N LYS A 256 28.60 -1.97 8.40
CA LYS A 256 29.51 -2.10 7.25
C LYS A 256 30.89 -1.51 7.53
N LEU A 257 30.94 -0.34 8.17
CA LEU A 257 32.20 0.31 8.57
C LEU A 257 33.01 -0.57 9.54
N HIS A 258 32.34 -1.23 10.49
CA HIS A 258 33.01 -2.12 11.43
C HIS A 258 33.59 -3.35 10.73
N ARG A 259 32.84 -3.98 9.81
CA ARG A 259 33.33 -5.16 9.04
C ARG A 259 34.50 -4.80 8.12
N GLY A 260 34.45 -3.66 7.45
CA GLY A 260 35.55 -3.18 6.60
C GLY A 260 36.82 -2.79 7.37
N GLY A 261 36.73 -2.52 8.68
CA GLY A 261 37.86 -2.30 9.57
C GLY A 261 38.57 -3.61 9.98
N GLU A 262 37.78 -4.70 10.15
CA GLU A 262 38.32 -6.00 10.55
C GLU A 262 39.04 -6.75 9.39
N GLU A 263 38.76 -6.41 8.12
CA GLU A 263 39.45 -6.98 6.95
C GLU A 263 40.81 -6.29 6.66
N ASN A 264 41.15 -5.20 7.35
CA ASN A 264 42.38 -4.43 7.16
C ASN A 264 43.35 -4.50 8.38
N GLU A 265 43.07 -5.30 9.38
CA GLU A 265 43.96 -5.71 10.48
C GLU A 265 44.49 -7.14 10.25
#